data_7869c8ee78b25b4edb880a77188e53a4
#
_entry.id   7869c8ee78b25b4edb880a77188e53a4
#
_cell.length_a   1.000
_cell.length_b   1.000
_cell.length_c   1.000
_cell.angle_alpha   90.00
_cell.angle_beta   90.00
_cell.angle_gamma   90.00
#
_symmetry.space_group_name_H-M   'P 1'
#
loop_
_entity.id
_entity.type
_entity.pdbx_description
1 polymer ?
#
loop_
_entity_poly.entity_id
_entity_poly.type
_entity_poly.pdbx_seq_one_letter_code
_entity_poly.pdbx_strand_id
1 'polypeptide(L)'
;EMNEKGFEYPKINQELCINCGLCKKVCPVNTPKKLNTPIKVYACKNKNQTVRGSSSSGGVFEEISKEILNENGIVYGAIFNSDNIVEHGKAETLEELEKIKKSKYVQSNMKKVYLKVKEDLKSNKKVLFSGTPCQVEAIDNSNAINKENLFLVDVVCHGVPSPKIFEEYKNYLEEKYESKIINVNFRFKNEKSTQNIKIDFENGESYISNVSEGDYFYKLFLEDIILRDSCYECKYKEFERYGDISLADFWGYEKGSAKNFGDNKGISLVLVNSEKGMRMFDKIKNNIDYMEVSKEECYPYNCFSNFSKPERYDKIWKDYLENGFKETVKKYY
;
A
#
# COMPACT_ATOMS: atom_id res chain seq x y z
N GLU A 1 4.61 -14.66 -15.21
CA GLU A 1 4.61 -16.01 -14.66
C GLU A 1 4.52 -15.97 -13.14
N MET A 2 3.71 -16.84 -12.55
CA MET A 2 3.57 -16.94 -11.10
C MET A 2 4.56 -18.00 -10.58
N ASN A 3 5.29 -17.69 -9.50
CA ASN A 3 6.15 -18.66 -8.85
C ASN A 3 5.34 -19.53 -7.85
N GLU A 4 5.98 -20.55 -7.25
CA GLU A 4 5.36 -21.47 -6.29
C GLU A 4 4.78 -20.77 -5.05
N LYS A 5 5.38 -19.65 -4.64
CA LYS A 5 4.92 -18.82 -3.51
C LYS A 5 3.77 -17.87 -3.88
N GLY A 6 3.30 -17.88 -5.14
CA GLY A 6 2.17 -17.10 -5.61
C GLY A 6 2.49 -15.66 -5.99
N PHE A 7 3.75 -15.31 -6.22
CA PHE A 7 4.14 -14.00 -6.71
C PHE A 7 4.31 -13.97 -8.23
N GLU A 8 3.81 -12.90 -8.86
CA GLU A 8 4.00 -12.69 -10.28
C GLU A 8 5.35 -12.07 -10.61
N TYR A 9 6.04 -12.66 -11.61
CA TYR A 9 7.28 -12.16 -12.17
C TYR A 9 7.15 -11.95 -13.69
N PRO A 10 7.83 -10.93 -14.26
CA PRO A 10 7.82 -10.73 -15.71
C PRO A 10 8.54 -11.88 -16.40
N LYS A 11 7.94 -12.39 -17.48
CA LYS A 11 8.55 -13.36 -18.40
C LYS A 11 8.63 -12.76 -19.78
N ILE A 12 9.81 -12.81 -20.39
CA ILE A 12 10.03 -12.33 -21.73
C ILE A 12 9.70 -13.48 -22.71
N ASN A 13 8.74 -13.26 -23.61
CA ASN A 13 8.54 -14.17 -24.72
C ASN A 13 9.68 -13.96 -25.73
N GLN A 14 10.58 -14.95 -25.82
CA GLN A 14 11.76 -14.86 -26.67
C GLN A 14 11.44 -14.83 -28.17
N GLU A 15 10.32 -15.44 -28.59
CA GLU A 15 9.88 -15.45 -29.98
C GLU A 15 9.38 -14.07 -30.45
N LEU A 16 8.81 -13.28 -29.54
CA LEU A 16 8.30 -11.94 -29.80
C LEU A 16 9.30 -10.82 -29.42
N CYS A 17 10.40 -11.18 -28.80
CA CYS A 17 11.39 -10.22 -28.31
C CYS A 17 12.25 -9.66 -29.44
N ILE A 18 12.12 -8.36 -29.71
CA ILE A 18 12.95 -7.62 -30.68
C ILE A 18 14.25 -7.07 -30.11
N ASN A 19 14.62 -7.44 -28.90
CA ASN A 19 15.83 -7.01 -28.18
C ASN A 19 16.01 -5.49 -28.03
N CYS A 20 14.91 -4.71 -27.99
CA CYS A 20 14.96 -3.25 -27.88
C CYS A 20 15.42 -2.72 -26.49
N GLY A 21 15.53 -3.58 -25.47
CA GLY A 21 15.98 -3.21 -24.12
C GLY A 21 15.01 -2.38 -23.29
N LEU A 22 13.82 -2.02 -23.78
CA LEU A 22 12.86 -1.17 -23.05
C LEU A 22 12.45 -1.74 -21.70
N CYS A 23 12.21 -3.05 -21.62
CA CYS A 23 11.86 -3.73 -20.35
C CYS A 23 12.96 -3.59 -19.30
N LYS A 24 14.25 -3.62 -19.69
CA LYS A 24 15.38 -3.38 -18.78
C LYS A 24 15.46 -1.90 -18.37
N LYS A 25 15.25 -0.99 -19.32
CA LYS A 25 15.34 0.47 -19.09
C LYS A 25 14.28 0.99 -18.11
N VAL A 26 13.06 0.45 -18.15
CA VAL A 26 11.98 0.90 -17.26
C VAL A 26 11.96 0.17 -15.91
N CYS A 27 12.69 -0.93 -15.79
CA CYS A 27 12.72 -1.73 -14.57
C CYS A 27 13.47 -0.99 -13.45
N PRO A 28 12.83 -0.68 -12.32
CA PRO A 28 13.48 0.06 -11.22
C PRO A 28 14.59 -0.75 -10.54
N VAL A 29 14.63 -2.09 -10.70
CA VAL A 29 15.71 -2.93 -10.19
C VAL A 29 16.97 -2.77 -11.06
N ASN A 30 16.80 -2.72 -12.40
CA ASN A 30 17.94 -2.61 -13.33
C ASN A 30 18.46 -1.17 -13.48
N THR A 31 17.58 -0.18 -13.36
CA THR A 31 17.87 1.25 -13.51
C THR A 31 17.30 2.04 -12.35
N PRO A 32 17.86 1.85 -11.13
CA PRO A 32 17.36 2.55 -9.95
C PRO A 32 17.66 4.04 -10.06
N LYS A 33 16.69 4.87 -9.71
CA LYS A 33 16.87 6.31 -9.58
C LYS A 33 17.27 6.68 -8.14
N LYS A 34 17.83 7.89 -8.01
CA LYS A 34 18.13 8.45 -6.70
C LYS A 34 16.83 8.76 -5.96
N LEU A 35 16.79 8.44 -4.68
CA LEU A 35 15.72 8.82 -3.76
C LEU A 35 15.89 10.28 -3.32
N ASN A 36 14.81 10.95 -2.97
CA ASN A 36 14.79 12.32 -2.48
C ASN A 36 14.78 12.34 -0.96
N THR A 37 15.61 13.17 -0.37
CA THR A 37 15.49 13.49 1.05
C THR A 37 14.22 14.31 1.25
N PRO A 38 13.33 13.96 2.19
CA PRO A 38 12.13 14.74 2.47
C PRO A 38 12.46 16.20 2.80
N ILE A 39 11.77 17.13 2.15
CA ILE A 39 11.89 18.59 2.39
C ILE A 39 11.27 18.92 3.74
N LYS A 40 10.13 18.28 4.07
CA LYS A 40 9.39 18.44 5.30
C LYS A 40 8.77 17.12 5.73
N VAL A 41 8.59 16.98 7.04
CA VAL A 41 7.93 15.84 7.67
C VAL A 41 6.86 16.34 8.63
N TYR A 42 5.65 15.80 8.51
CA TYR A 42 4.51 16.24 9.29
C TYR A 42 3.76 15.06 9.93
N ALA A 43 3.29 15.28 11.16
CA ALA A 43 2.17 14.53 11.72
C ALA A 43 0.86 15.19 11.27
N CYS A 44 -0.06 14.43 10.69
CA CYS A 44 -1.29 14.98 10.10
C CYS A 44 -2.54 14.19 10.50
N LYS A 45 -3.65 14.91 10.68
CA LYS A 45 -4.98 14.32 10.83
C LYS A 45 -6.03 15.18 10.13
N ASN A 46 -6.95 14.54 9.44
CA ASN A 46 -8.05 15.21 8.75
C ASN A 46 -9.02 15.83 9.78
N LYS A 47 -9.43 17.07 9.56
CA LYS A 47 -10.42 17.78 10.40
C LYS A 47 -11.81 17.14 10.30
N ASN A 48 -12.15 16.56 9.13
CA ASN A 48 -13.39 15.83 8.94
C ASN A 48 -13.29 14.44 9.57
N GLN A 49 -14.06 14.22 10.64
CA GLN A 49 -14.06 12.97 11.40
C GLN A 49 -14.60 11.78 10.59
N THR A 50 -15.49 11.98 9.65
CA THR A 50 -16.02 10.92 8.76
C THR A 50 -14.92 10.43 7.83
N VAL A 51 -14.20 11.36 7.17
CA VAL A 51 -13.03 11.04 6.32
C VAL A 51 -11.98 10.29 7.12
N ARG A 52 -11.68 10.75 8.32
CA ARG A 52 -10.68 10.13 9.18
C ARG A 52 -11.10 8.72 9.62
N GLY A 53 -12.37 8.53 9.97
CA GLY A 53 -12.93 7.23 10.35
C GLY A 53 -12.92 6.22 9.21
N SER A 54 -13.16 6.67 7.97
CA SER A 54 -13.13 5.82 6.76
C SER A 54 -11.73 5.60 6.18
N SER A 55 -10.68 6.17 6.77
CA SER A 55 -9.29 6.05 6.29
C SER A 55 -8.48 5.06 7.12
N SER A 56 -7.35 4.55 6.58
CA SER A 56 -6.43 3.68 7.32
C SER A 56 -5.76 4.40 8.48
N SER A 57 -5.39 5.66 8.30
CA SER A 57 -4.65 6.48 9.26
C SER A 57 -5.33 7.83 9.48
N GLY A 58 -4.62 8.95 9.36
CA GLY A 58 -5.12 10.30 9.57
C GLY A 58 -5.98 10.87 8.44
N GLY A 59 -6.15 10.20 7.29
CA GLY A 59 -7.08 10.63 6.22
C GLY A 59 -6.50 11.64 5.22
N VAL A 60 -5.18 11.75 5.09
CA VAL A 60 -4.52 12.70 4.19
C VAL A 60 -4.65 12.31 2.73
N PHE A 61 -4.63 11.00 2.40
CA PHE A 61 -4.74 10.51 1.03
C PHE A 61 -6.01 11.01 0.33
N GLU A 62 -7.14 11.05 1.04
CA GLU A 62 -8.39 11.54 0.47
C GLU A 62 -8.31 13.02 0.09
N GLU A 63 -7.69 13.88 0.91
CA GLU A 63 -7.56 15.30 0.58
C GLU A 63 -6.67 15.52 -0.64
N ILE A 64 -5.54 14.81 -0.75
CA ILE A 64 -4.68 14.85 -1.95
C ILE A 64 -5.47 14.39 -3.19
N SER A 65 -6.25 13.32 -3.05
CA SER A 65 -7.06 12.78 -4.15
C SER A 65 -8.17 13.73 -4.59
N LYS A 66 -8.83 14.41 -3.66
CA LYS A 66 -9.84 15.44 -3.95
C LYS A 66 -9.29 16.57 -4.81
N GLU A 67 -8.07 17.04 -4.52
CA GLU A 67 -7.44 18.10 -5.32
C GLU A 67 -7.25 17.69 -6.79
N ILE A 68 -6.89 16.43 -7.02
CA ILE A 68 -6.74 15.90 -8.38
C ILE A 68 -8.10 15.73 -9.06
N LEU A 69 -9.09 15.16 -8.37
CA LEU A 69 -10.44 14.94 -8.90
C LEU A 69 -11.17 16.25 -9.20
N ASN A 70 -11.02 17.28 -8.35
CA ASN A 70 -11.59 18.61 -8.56
C ASN A 70 -11.06 19.30 -9.84
N GLU A 71 -9.89 18.91 -10.31
CA GLU A 71 -9.30 19.37 -11.57
C GLU A 71 -9.63 18.43 -12.75
N ASN A 72 -10.68 17.59 -12.64
CA ASN A 72 -11.07 16.55 -13.59
C ASN A 72 -9.93 15.56 -13.90
N GLY A 73 -9.05 15.34 -12.92
CA GLY A 73 -7.97 14.37 -12.98
C GLY A 73 -8.43 12.96 -12.62
N ILE A 74 -7.47 12.05 -12.57
CA ILE A 74 -7.68 10.62 -12.34
C ILE A 74 -6.78 10.16 -11.20
N VAL A 75 -7.32 9.36 -10.28
CA VAL A 75 -6.58 8.76 -9.18
C VAL A 75 -6.44 7.25 -9.42
N TYR A 76 -5.19 6.77 -9.44
CA TYR A 76 -4.87 5.35 -9.50
C TYR A 76 -4.39 4.84 -8.14
N GLY A 77 -4.86 3.65 -7.75
CA GLY A 77 -4.42 2.96 -6.53
C GLY A 77 -4.96 1.55 -6.43
N ALA A 78 -4.57 0.84 -5.38
CA ALA A 78 -4.98 -0.54 -5.17
C ALA A 78 -6.46 -0.64 -4.80
N ILE A 79 -7.18 -1.55 -5.47
CA ILE A 79 -8.59 -1.88 -5.23
C ILE A 79 -8.74 -3.39 -5.03
N PHE A 80 -9.86 -3.83 -4.45
CA PHE A 80 -10.38 -5.17 -4.64
C PHE A 80 -11.29 -5.19 -5.86
N ASN A 81 -11.09 -6.13 -6.77
CA ASN A 81 -12.03 -6.38 -7.87
C ASN A 81 -13.23 -7.24 -7.40
N SER A 82 -14.13 -7.62 -8.32
CA SER A 82 -15.31 -8.45 -8.03
C SER A 82 -14.99 -9.80 -7.37
N ASP A 83 -13.80 -10.34 -7.59
CA ASP A 83 -13.37 -11.64 -7.08
C ASP A 83 -12.53 -11.50 -5.80
N ASN A 84 -12.54 -10.31 -5.17
CA ASN A 84 -11.70 -9.96 -4.03
C ASN A 84 -10.19 -10.20 -4.29
N ILE A 85 -9.74 -9.98 -5.53
CA ILE A 85 -8.32 -9.96 -5.91
C ILE A 85 -7.82 -8.51 -5.89
N VAL A 86 -6.63 -8.28 -5.35
CA VAL A 86 -6.04 -6.95 -5.29
C VAL A 86 -5.39 -6.58 -6.62
N GLU A 87 -5.88 -5.51 -7.24
CA GLU A 87 -5.31 -4.93 -8.45
C GLU A 87 -5.25 -3.41 -8.36
N HIS A 88 -4.53 -2.74 -9.27
CA HIS A 88 -4.65 -1.29 -9.40
C HIS A 88 -5.82 -0.93 -10.32
N GLY A 89 -6.71 -0.10 -9.78
CA GLY A 89 -7.82 0.51 -10.50
C GLY A 89 -7.69 2.03 -10.58
N LYS A 90 -8.67 2.68 -11.18
CA LYS A 90 -8.77 4.14 -11.24
C LYS A 90 -10.06 4.65 -10.60
N ALA A 91 -10.04 5.91 -10.19
CA ALA A 91 -11.19 6.69 -9.76
C ALA A 91 -11.18 8.04 -10.49
N GLU A 92 -12.35 8.44 -10.98
CA GLU A 92 -12.64 9.73 -11.61
C GLU A 92 -13.68 10.51 -10.79
N THR A 93 -14.22 9.88 -9.74
CA THR A 93 -15.20 10.46 -8.81
C THR A 93 -14.84 10.14 -7.35
N LEU A 94 -15.41 10.87 -6.40
CA LEU A 94 -15.25 10.60 -4.96
C LEU A 94 -15.86 9.25 -4.55
N GLU A 95 -16.93 8.82 -5.21
CA GLU A 95 -17.55 7.53 -4.96
C GLU A 95 -16.60 6.37 -5.36
N GLU A 96 -16.00 6.47 -6.54
CA GLU A 96 -15.01 5.48 -7.00
C GLU A 96 -13.74 5.49 -6.14
N LEU A 97 -13.35 6.64 -5.57
CA LEU A 97 -12.21 6.79 -4.68
C LEU A 97 -12.35 5.91 -3.42
N GLU A 98 -13.58 5.64 -2.95
CA GLU A 98 -13.81 4.77 -1.79
C GLU A 98 -13.20 3.37 -1.96
N LYS A 99 -13.13 2.84 -3.19
CA LYS A 99 -12.52 1.54 -3.50
C LYS A 99 -10.98 1.59 -3.39
N ILE A 100 -10.37 2.76 -3.65
CA ILE A 100 -8.91 2.96 -3.59
C ILE A 100 -8.45 3.22 -2.16
N LYS A 101 -9.25 3.89 -1.37
CA LYS A 101 -8.94 4.19 0.03
C LYS A 101 -8.64 2.92 0.83
N LYS A 102 -7.90 3.09 1.90
CA LYS A 102 -7.45 2.03 2.81
C LYS A 102 -6.39 1.10 2.23
N SER A 103 -5.55 0.60 3.10
CA SER A 103 -4.46 -0.33 2.74
C SER A 103 -5.02 -1.70 2.34
N LYS A 104 -4.41 -2.31 1.33
CA LYS A 104 -4.62 -3.70 0.93
C LYS A 104 -3.28 -4.42 1.10
N TYR A 105 -3.17 -5.24 2.14
CA TYR A 105 -1.92 -5.92 2.48
C TYR A 105 -1.72 -7.19 1.65
N VAL A 106 -1.74 -7.04 0.33
CA VAL A 106 -1.50 -8.09 -0.67
C VAL A 106 -0.82 -7.45 -1.87
N GLN A 107 0.07 -8.18 -2.57
CA GLN A 107 0.65 -7.69 -3.81
C GLN A 107 -0.46 -7.40 -4.83
N SER A 108 -0.55 -6.16 -5.28
CA SER A 108 -1.55 -5.77 -6.29
C SER A 108 -1.06 -6.09 -7.71
N ASN A 109 -2.00 -6.52 -8.56
CA ASN A 109 -1.75 -6.75 -9.98
C ASN A 109 -1.66 -5.41 -10.72
N MET A 110 -0.55 -5.21 -11.45
CA MET A 110 -0.25 -3.97 -12.19
C MET A 110 -0.38 -4.09 -13.71
N LYS A 111 -0.77 -5.24 -14.25
CA LYS A 111 -0.64 -5.58 -15.70
C LYS A 111 -1.20 -4.54 -16.67
N LYS A 112 -2.36 -3.96 -16.36
CA LYS A 112 -3.05 -3.03 -17.29
C LYS A 112 -2.80 -1.55 -16.98
N VAL A 113 -2.24 -1.23 -15.82
CA VAL A 113 -2.19 0.14 -15.30
C VAL A 113 -1.15 0.99 -16.03
N TYR A 114 -0.01 0.43 -16.40
CA TYR A 114 1.04 1.15 -17.11
C TYR A 114 0.55 1.82 -18.40
N LEU A 115 -0.24 1.09 -19.20
CA LEU A 115 -0.80 1.60 -20.44
C LEU A 115 -1.88 2.65 -20.18
N LYS A 116 -2.79 2.42 -19.23
CA LYS A 116 -3.86 3.35 -18.89
C LYS A 116 -3.32 4.69 -18.37
N VAL A 117 -2.38 4.67 -17.44
CA VAL A 117 -1.71 5.89 -16.95
C VAL A 117 -1.05 6.65 -18.11
N LYS A 118 -0.39 5.94 -19.02
CA LYS A 118 0.23 6.56 -20.20
C LYS A 118 -0.78 7.20 -21.15
N GLU A 119 -1.92 6.57 -21.36
CA GLU A 119 -3.01 7.08 -22.21
C GLU A 119 -3.65 8.32 -21.60
N ASP A 120 -3.92 8.31 -20.29
CA ASP A 120 -4.50 9.46 -19.58
C ASP A 120 -3.54 10.67 -19.58
N LEU A 121 -2.23 10.43 -19.35
CA LEU A 121 -1.21 11.50 -19.44
C LEU A 121 -1.08 12.04 -20.87
N LYS A 122 -1.18 11.20 -21.92
CA LYS A 122 -1.20 11.65 -23.32
C LYS A 122 -2.41 12.50 -23.63
N SER A 123 -3.55 12.20 -22.99
CA SER A 123 -4.79 12.99 -23.10
C SER A 123 -4.77 14.25 -22.23
N ASN A 124 -3.59 14.64 -21.72
CA ASN A 124 -3.35 15.79 -20.88
C ASN A 124 -4.15 15.80 -19.56
N LYS A 125 -4.57 14.64 -19.09
CA LYS A 125 -5.21 14.50 -17.77
C LYS A 125 -4.17 14.65 -16.65
N LYS A 126 -4.59 15.21 -15.52
CA LYS A 126 -3.84 15.12 -14.27
C LYS A 126 -4.04 13.74 -13.69
N VAL A 127 -2.95 13.07 -13.34
CA VAL A 127 -2.96 11.71 -12.82
C VAL A 127 -2.26 11.67 -11.48
N LEU A 128 -2.94 11.22 -10.45
CA LEU A 128 -2.32 10.76 -9.22
C LEU A 128 -2.14 9.26 -9.30
N PHE A 129 -0.92 8.77 -9.10
CA PHE A 129 -0.66 7.36 -8.91
C PHE A 129 -0.20 7.10 -7.47
N SER A 130 -0.93 6.22 -6.77
CA SER A 130 -0.60 5.77 -5.42
C SER A 130 -0.25 4.29 -5.39
N GLY A 131 0.86 3.93 -4.73
CA GLY A 131 1.29 2.54 -4.62
C GLY A 131 2.48 2.35 -3.69
N THR A 132 3.06 1.16 -3.70
CA THR A 132 4.34 0.92 -3.04
C THR A 132 5.45 1.69 -3.77
N PRO A 133 6.57 2.06 -3.12
CA PRO A 133 7.62 2.86 -3.76
C PRO A 133 8.17 2.23 -5.05
N CYS A 134 8.31 0.90 -5.09
CA CYS A 134 8.75 0.18 -6.29
C CYS A 134 7.75 0.27 -7.45
N GLN A 135 6.44 0.30 -7.16
CA GLN A 135 5.39 0.52 -8.17
C GLN A 135 5.39 1.96 -8.67
N VAL A 136 5.55 2.93 -7.76
CA VAL A 136 5.61 4.36 -8.08
C VAL A 136 6.81 4.66 -8.99
N GLU A 137 8.01 4.15 -8.68
CA GLU A 137 9.18 4.31 -9.56
C GLU A 137 8.97 3.62 -10.92
N ALA A 138 8.34 2.44 -10.95
CA ALA A 138 8.08 1.75 -12.21
C ALA A 138 7.09 2.52 -13.10
N ILE A 139 6.06 3.15 -12.54
CA ILE A 139 5.14 4.02 -13.27
C ILE A 139 5.88 5.25 -13.80
N ASP A 140 6.69 5.93 -13.00
CA ASP A 140 7.46 7.08 -13.45
C ASP A 140 8.47 6.73 -14.56
N ASN A 141 9.16 5.58 -14.44
CA ASN A 141 10.09 5.10 -15.45
C ASN A 141 9.41 4.74 -16.78
N SER A 142 8.18 4.24 -16.72
CA SER A 142 7.41 3.87 -17.92
C SER A 142 6.76 5.05 -18.63
N ASN A 143 6.70 6.23 -17.98
CA ASN A 143 6.04 7.43 -18.48
C ASN A 143 7.03 8.59 -18.64
N ALA A 144 7.47 8.83 -19.89
CA ALA A 144 8.35 9.96 -20.22
C ALA A 144 7.59 11.24 -20.63
N ILE A 145 6.26 11.16 -20.75
CA ILE A 145 5.41 12.23 -21.33
C ILE A 145 4.60 12.88 -20.20
N ASN A 146 4.51 14.23 -20.25
CA ASN A 146 3.68 15.04 -19.34
C ASN A 146 3.88 14.73 -17.84
N LYS A 147 5.13 14.60 -17.42
CA LYS A 147 5.48 14.30 -16.01
C LYS A 147 4.98 15.36 -15.02
N GLU A 148 4.76 16.59 -15.46
CA GLU A 148 4.13 17.63 -14.64
C GLU A 148 2.70 17.29 -14.24
N ASN A 149 2.00 16.56 -15.10
CA ASN A 149 0.64 16.09 -14.82
C ASN A 149 0.60 14.79 -14.00
N LEU A 150 1.74 14.13 -13.76
CA LEU A 150 1.84 12.91 -12.96
C LEU A 150 2.23 13.25 -11.52
N PHE A 151 1.32 13.08 -10.56
CA PHE A 151 1.56 13.23 -9.14
C PHE A 151 1.75 11.85 -8.48
N LEU A 152 2.85 11.68 -7.77
CA LEU A 152 3.27 10.39 -7.23
C LEU A 152 3.13 10.34 -5.70
N VAL A 153 2.32 9.40 -5.21
CA VAL A 153 2.17 9.13 -3.77
C VAL A 153 2.63 7.73 -3.46
N ASP A 154 3.73 7.59 -2.72
CA ASP A 154 4.12 6.29 -2.21
C ASP A 154 3.72 6.09 -0.73
N VAL A 155 3.66 4.84 -0.31
CA VAL A 155 3.47 4.47 1.09
C VAL A 155 4.79 4.04 1.72
N VAL A 156 4.98 4.28 3.01
CA VAL A 156 6.04 3.59 3.77
C VAL A 156 5.63 2.13 3.86
N CYS A 157 6.33 1.29 3.11
CA CYS A 157 5.92 -0.08 2.83
C CYS A 157 6.69 -1.09 3.69
N HIS A 158 5.96 -1.90 4.45
CA HIS A 158 6.53 -3.01 5.22
C HIS A 158 7.03 -4.15 4.31
N GLY A 159 6.27 -4.46 3.28
CA GLY A 159 6.46 -5.55 2.32
C GLY A 159 5.12 -5.95 1.72
N VAL A 160 5.14 -6.76 0.67
CA VAL A 160 3.90 -7.23 0.01
C VAL A 160 3.68 -8.72 0.24
N PRO A 161 2.57 -9.11 0.91
CA PRO A 161 2.18 -10.51 1.09
C PRO A 161 1.80 -11.21 -0.22
N SER A 162 1.92 -12.54 -0.20
CA SER A 162 1.58 -13.42 -1.30
C SER A 162 0.08 -13.38 -1.64
N PRO A 163 -0.29 -13.12 -2.92
CA PRO A 163 -1.67 -13.24 -3.37
C PRO A 163 -2.25 -14.65 -3.21
N LYS A 164 -1.44 -15.70 -3.41
CA LYS A 164 -1.86 -17.09 -3.26
C LYS A 164 -2.22 -17.43 -1.81
N ILE A 165 -1.41 -16.99 -0.84
CA ILE A 165 -1.71 -17.21 0.58
C ILE A 165 -2.96 -16.44 0.99
N PHE A 166 -3.16 -15.22 0.46
CA PHE A 166 -4.39 -14.47 0.71
C PHE A 166 -5.63 -15.17 0.15
N GLU A 167 -5.52 -15.77 -1.05
CA GLU A 167 -6.60 -16.56 -1.64
C GLU A 167 -6.94 -17.77 -0.79
N GLU A 168 -5.95 -18.53 -0.34
CA GLU A 168 -6.18 -19.70 0.54
C GLU A 168 -6.71 -19.29 1.91
N TYR A 169 -6.30 -18.13 2.45
CA TYR A 169 -6.87 -17.58 3.67
C TYR A 169 -8.35 -17.21 3.49
N LYS A 170 -8.74 -16.61 2.36
CA LYS A 170 -10.14 -16.34 2.05
C LYS A 170 -10.94 -17.64 2.00
N ASN A 171 -10.45 -18.64 1.28
CA ASN A 171 -11.09 -19.95 1.17
C ASN A 171 -11.26 -20.63 2.53
N TYR A 172 -10.25 -20.54 3.41
CA TYR A 172 -10.33 -21.02 4.79
C TYR A 172 -11.44 -20.34 5.59
N LEU A 173 -11.62 -19.03 5.43
CA LEU A 173 -12.69 -18.29 6.12
C LEU A 173 -14.07 -18.59 5.50
N GLU A 174 -14.18 -18.69 4.17
CA GLU A 174 -15.42 -19.08 3.50
C GLU A 174 -15.88 -20.48 3.92
N GLU A 175 -14.95 -21.44 4.06
CA GLU A 175 -15.25 -22.77 4.61
C GLU A 175 -15.74 -22.68 6.05
N LYS A 176 -15.08 -21.88 6.90
CA LYS A 176 -15.40 -21.71 8.31
C LYS A 176 -16.77 -21.07 8.56
N TYR A 177 -17.15 -20.10 7.72
CA TYR A 177 -18.41 -19.34 7.83
C TYR A 177 -19.50 -19.87 6.90
N GLU A 178 -19.23 -20.93 6.14
CA GLU A 178 -20.12 -21.53 5.14
C GLU A 178 -20.77 -20.50 4.21
N SER A 179 -20.02 -19.44 3.87
CA SER A 179 -20.54 -18.30 3.10
C SER A 179 -19.43 -17.59 2.32
N LYS A 180 -19.80 -16.97 1.19
CA LYS A 180 -18.87 -16.22 0.34
C LYS A 180 -18.52 -14.88 0.94
N ILE A 181 -17.27 -14.46 0.73
CA ILE A 181 -16.76 -13.15 1.13
C ILE A 181 -17.24 -12.11 0.13
N ILE A 182 -17.90 -11.05 0.63
CA ILE A 182 -18.36 -9.92 -0.18
C ILE A 182 -17.56 -8.64 0.04
N ASN A 183 -16.83 -8.52 1.16
CA ASN A 183 -16.02 -7.34 1.43
C ASN A 183 -14.84 -7.68 2.34
N VAL A 184 -13.69 -7.06 2.07
CA VAL A 184 -12.48 -7.15 2.89
C VAL A 184 -11.98 -5.75 3.24
N ASN A 185 -11.78 -5.50 4.53
CA ASN A 185 -11.25 -4.25 5.03
C ASN A 185 -10.09 -4.53 6.02
N PHE A 186 -8.86 -4.39 5.56
CA PHE A 186 -7.66 -4.59 6.40
C PHE A 186 -7.44 -3.51 7.46
N ARG A 187 -8.14 -2.38 7.38
CA ARG A 187 -7.95 -1.27 8.31
C ARG A 187 -9.30 -0.78 8.85
N PHE A 188 -10.05 -1.72 9.38
CA PHE A 188 -11.31 -1.42 10.07
C PHE A 188 -11.02 -0.81 11.44
N LYS A 189 -11.60 0.38 11.68
CA LYS A 189 -11.50 1.09 12.96
C LYS A 189 -12.76 0.84 13.78
N ASN A 190 -12.57 0.50 15.04
CA ASN A 190 -13.62 0.46 16.07
C ASN A 190 -13.10 1.13 17.35
N GLU A 191 -13.91 1.13 18.40
CA GLU A 191 -13.56 1.76 19.69
C GLU A 191 -12.31 1.14 20.35
N LYS A 192 -12.01 -0.14 20.05
CA LYS A 192 -10.89 -0.88 20.66
C LYS A 192 -9.59 -0.76 19.88
N SER A 193 -9.66 -0.68 18.55
CA SER A 193 -8.47 -0.68 17.71
C SER A 193 -8.70 0.00 16.35
N THR A 194 -7.65 0.61 15.81
CA THR A 194 -7.61 1.16 14.45
C THR A 194 -6.98 0.19 13.44
N GLN A 195 -6.69 -1.04 13.85
CA GLN A 195 -5.91 -2.01 13.08
C GLN A 195 -6.59 -3.37 12.96
N ASN A 196 -7.93 -3.39 12.91
CA ASN A 196 -8.63 -4.65 12.70
C ASN A 196 -8.72 -4.98 11.21
N ILE A 197 -8.70 -6.29 10.89
CA ILE A 197 -9.29 -6.80 9.66
C ILE A 197 -10.78 -7.02 9.90
N LYS A 198 -11.61 -6.63 8.94
CA LYS A 198 -13.03 -6.97 8.89
C LYS A 198 -13.33 -7.62 7.55
N ILE A 199 -13.99 -8.77 7.59
CA ILE A 199 -14.43 -9.51 6.41
C ILE A 199 -15.92 -9.75 6.56
N ASP A 200 -16.69 -9.30 5.56
CA ASP A 200 -18.14 -9.44 5.52
C ASP A 200 -18.54 -10.57 4.57
N PHE A 201 -19.52 -11.38 4.95
CA PHE A 201 -20.01 -12.53 4.21
C PHE A 201 -21.44 -12.33 3.69
N GLU A 202 -21.81 -13.07 2.63
CA GLU A 202 -23.15 -13.01 2.01
C GLU A 202 -24.27 -13.37 2.98
N ASN A 203 -24.02 -14.26 3.97
CA ASN A 203 -25.00 -14.65 4.99
C ASN A 203 -25.27 -13.55 6.04
N GLY A 204 -24.62 -12.39 5.93
CA GLY A 204 -24.74 -11.26 6.84
C GLY A 204 -23.80 -11.31 8.06
N GLU A 205 -23.02 -12.36 8.22
CA GLU A 205 -22.01 -12.44 9.28
C GLU A 205 -20.77 -11.60 8.94
N SER A 206 -19.99 -11.27 9.96
CA SER A 206 -18.69 -10.59 9.81
C SER A 206 -17.64 -11.24 10.69
N TYR A 207 -16.46 -11.46 10.14
CA TYR A 207 -15.25 -11.76 10.88
C TYR A 207 -14.51 -10.46 11.19
N ILE A 208 -14.24 -10.20 12.46
CA ILE A 208 -13.42 -9.06 12.90
C ILE A 208 -12.33 -9.62 13.82
N SER A 209 -11.07 -9.28 13.51
CA SER A 209 -9.92 -9.69 14.30
C SER A 209 -8.80 -8.67 14.16
N ASN A 210 -7.81 -8.75 15.02
CA ASN A 210 -6.58 -7.97 14.94
C ASN A 210 -5.37 -8.85 15.25
N VAL A 211 -4.19 -8.23 15.21
CA VAL A 211 -2.91 -8.92 15.45
C VAL A 211 -2.89 -9.62 16.81
N SER A 212 -3.38 -8.93 17.86
CA SER A 212 -3.37 -9.47 19.23
C SER A 212 -4.42 -10.56 19.45
N GLU A 213 -5.47 -10.60 18.64
CA GLU A 213 -6.53 -11.60 18.68
C GLU A 213 -6.22 -12.85 17.85
N GLY A 214 -5.08 -12.82 17.12
CA GLY A 214 -4.54 -14.01 16.50
C GLY A 214 -5.01 -14.29 15.09
N ASP A 215 -5.36 -13.28 14.30
CA ASP A 215 -5.60 -13.48 12.87
C ASP A 215 -4.39 -14.11 12.18
N TYR A 216 -4.60 -15.24 11.49
CA TYR A 216 -3.52 -16.01 10.88
C TYR A 216 -2.81 -15.26 9.75
N PHE A 217 -3.55 -14.52 8.92
CA PHE A 217 -2.95 -13.78 7.82
C PHE A 217 -2.10 -12.62 8.33
N TYR A 218 -2.62 -11.87 9.32
CA TYR A 218 -1.85 -10.79 9.95
C TYR A 218 -0.62 -11.30 10.69
N LYS A 219 -0.72 -12.45 11.38
CA LYS A 219 0.45 -13.06 12.03
C LYS A 219 1.54 -13.38 11.02
N LEU A 220 1.21 -14.12 9.96
CA LEU A 220 2.15 -14.47 8.90
C LEU A 220 2.76 -13.23 8.23
N PHE A 221 1.96 -12.17 8.04
CA PHE A 221 2.41 -10.91 7.46
C PHE A 221 3.38 -10.16 8.38
N LEU A 222 3.03 -9.96 9.64
CA LEU A 222 3.81 -9.17 10.60
C LEU A 222 5.02 -9.92 11.18
N GLU A 223 5.03 -11.23 11.05
CA GLU A 223 6.20 -12.06 11.31
C GLU A 223 7.11 -12.21 10.08
N ASP A 224 6.85 -11.44 9.05
CA ASP A 224 7.66 -11.40 7.82
C ASP A 224 7.76 -12.76 7.08
N ILE A 225 6.79 -13.65 7.23
CA ILE A 225 6.83 -14.99 6.62
C ILE A 225 6.39 -14.96 5.15
N ILE A 226 5.30 -14.25 4.85
CA ILE A 226 4.61 -14.36 3.56
C ILE A 226 4.93 -13.23 2.59
N LEU A 227 6.04 -12.54 2.80
CA LEU A 227 6.47 -11.44 1.97
C LEU A 227 7.20 -11.91 0.71
N ARG A 228 7.13 -11.07 -0.34
CA ARG A 228 7.91 -11.25 -1.55
C ARG A 228 9.41 -11.23 -1.23
N ASP A 229 10.19 -12.15 -1.81
CA ASP A 229 11.63 -12.27 -1.51
C ASP A 229 12.40 -10.95 -1.67
N SER A 230 12.08 -10.14 -2.69
CA SER A 230 12.71 -8.83 -2.88
C SER A 230 12.38 -7.78 -1.81
N CYS A 231 11.42 -8.05 -0.91
CA CYS A 231 11.07 -7.12 0.16
C CYS A 231 12.06 -7.18 1.34
N TYR A 232 12.84 -8.25 1.46
CA TYR A 232 13.86 -8.37 2.51
C TYR A 232 15.12 -7.57 2.20
N GLU A 233 15.38 -7.30 0.91
CA GLU A 233 16.51 -6.49 0.43
C GLU A 233 16.00 -5.26 -0.34
N CYS A 234 14.99 -4.59 0.21
CA CYS A 234 14.28 -3.53 -0.48
C CYS A 234 15.03 -2.20 -0.42
N LYS A 235 15.47 -1.67 -1.55
CA LYS A 235 16.16 -0.38 -1.66
C LYS A 235 15.31 0.84 -1.24
N TYR A 236 14.00 0.67 -1.08
CA TYR A 236 13.08 1.75 -0.68
C TYR A 236 12.78 1.76 0.83
N LYS A 237 13.37 0.88 1.60
CA LYS A 237 13.29 0.90 3.06
C LYS A 237 14.32 1.88 3.63
N GLU A 238 14.19 3.11 3.18
CA GLU A 238 15.04 4.24 3.55
C GLU A 238 14.14 5.41 3.95
N PHE A 239 14.72 6.38 4.65
CA PHE A 239 14.01 7.63 4.94
C PHE A 239 13.82 8.48 3.68
N GLU A 240 14.78 8.42 2.78
CA GLU A 240 14.73 9.00 1.44
C GLU A 240 13.66 8.31 0.60
N ARG A 241 12.87 9.09 -0.15
CA ARG A 241 11.65 8.62 -0.80
C ARG A 241 11.64 8.90 -2.30
N TYR A 242 10.78 8.19 -3.02
CA TYR A 242 10.66 8.33 -4.47
C TYR A 242 9.47 9.23 -4.88
N GLY A 243 8.30 9.06 -4.26
CA GLY A 243 7.10 9.82 -4.58
C GLY A 243 7.23 11.31 -4.27
N ASP A 244 6.30 12.13 -4.78
CA ASP A 244 6.20 13.56 -4.42
C ASP A 244 5.81 13.72 -2.95
N ILE A 245 4.92 12.84 -2.46
CA ILE A 245 4.54 12.70 -1.05
C ILE A 245 4.57 11.21 -0.69
N SER A 246 5.09 10.90 0.51
CA SER A 246 4.98 9.56 1.11
C SER A 246 4.07 9.59 2.32
N LEU A 247 3.22 8.56 2.42
CA LEU A 247 2.23 8.43 3.49
C LEU A 247 2.48 7.18 4.33
N ALA A 248 2.32 7.32 5.64
CA ALA A 248 2.37 6.22 6.60
C ALA A 248 1.41 6.44 7.77
N ASP A 249 1.22 5.41 8.60
CA ASP A 249 0.83 5.62 9.99
C ASP A 249 2.00 6.23 10.75
N PHE A 250 1.75 7.14 11.67
CA PHE A 250 2.80 7.67 12.52
C PHE A 250 2.94 6.83 13.80
N TRP A 251 3.70 5.74 13.70
CA TRP A 251 4.03 4.92 14.85
C TRP A 251 5.04 5.65 15.76
N GLY A 252 4.84 5.48 17.07
CA GLY A 252 5.73 6.08 18.08
C GLY A 252 5.53 7.58 18.32
N TYR A 253 4.49 8.19 17.76
CA TYR A 253 4.17 9.60 17.98
C TYR A 253 4.06 9.98 19.46
N GLU A 254 3.69 9.03 20.33
CA GLU A 254 3.54 9.22 21.78
C GLU A 254 4.87 9.51 22.48
N LYS A 255 5.99 9.19 21.83
CA LYS A 255 7.34 9.31 22.40
C LYS A 255 8.04 10.62 22.00
N GLY A 256 7.44 11.39 21.09
CA GLY A 256 7.98 12.63 20.56
C GLY A 256 7.10 13.86 20.81
N SER A 257 7.37 14.91 20.05
CA SER A 257 6.65 16.18 20.09
C SER A 257 5.15 16.03 19.77
N ALA A 258 4.80 15.01 18.97
CA ALA A 258 3.42 14.72 18.56
C ALA A 258 2.57 14.00 19.61
N LYS A 259 3.08 13.76 20.84
CA LYS A 259 2.36 13.06 21.91
C LYS A 259 0.96 13.63 22.17
N ASN A 260 0.86 14.94 22.32
CA ASN A 260 -0.41 15.62 22.59
C ASN A 260 -1.26 15.87 21.32
N PHE A 261 -0.73 15.54 20.16
CA PHE A 261 -1.45 15.61 18.89
C PHE A 261 -2.33 14.37 18.67
N GLY A 262 -2.03 13.26 19.32
CA GLY A 262 -2.75 11.99 19.22
C GLY A 262 -4.11 12.02 19.92
N ASP A 263 -5.04 11.23 19.38
CA ASP A 263 -6.40 11.02 19.92
C ASP A 263 -6.91 9.60 19.67
N ASN A 264 -6.01 8.65 19.43
CA ASN A 264 -6.27 7.22 19.19
C ASN A 264 -7.16 6.92 17.96
N LYS A 265 -7.34 7.89 17.04
CA LYS A 265 -8.14 7.70 15.82
C LYS A 265 -7.28 7.55 14.55
N GLY A 266 -5.96 7.47 14.70
CA GLY A 266 -4.96 7.40 13.64
C GLY A 266 -4.40 8.77 13.27
N ILE A 267 -3.08 8.83 13.12
CA ILE A 267 -2.30 9.98 12.66
C ILE A 267 -1.49 9.54 11.47
N SER A 268 -1.52 10.30 10.38
CA SER A 268 -0.65 10.07 9.23
C SER A 268 0.71 10.72 9.45
N LEU A 269 1.77 9.97 9.19
CA LEU A 269 3.08 10.52 8.91
C LEU A 269 3.10 10.90 7.42
N VAL A 270 3.45 12.15 7.14
CA VAL A 270 3.51 12.71 5.78
C VAL A 270 4.92 13.21 5.52
N LEU A 271 5.60 12.60 4.57
CA LEU A 271 6.90 13.06 4.10
C LEU A 271 6.68 13.78 2.78
N VAL A 272 7.04 15.06 2.72
CA VAL A 272 6.97 15.87 1.50
C VAL A 272 8.35 15.84 0.85
N ASN A 273 8.45 15.21 -0.33
CA ASN A 273 9.75 14.84 -0.91
C ASN A 273 10.14 15.69 -2.13
N SER A 274 9.23 16.52 -2.65
CA SER A 274 9.48 17.36 -3.81
C SER A 274 8.77 18.72 -3.69
N GLU A 275 9.19 19.69 -4.49
CA GLU A 275 8.51 20.98 -4.62
C GLU A 275 7.04 20.81 -5.10
N LYS A 276 6.79 19.81 -5.94
CA LYS A 276 5.43 19.45 -6.37
C LYS A 276 4.60 18.92 -5.20
N GLY A 277 5.20 18.08 -4.35
CA GLY A 277 4.63 17.64 -3.10
C GLY A 277 4.33 18.77 -2.14
N MET A 278 5.23 19.75 -2.02
CA MET A 278 5.02 20.94 -1.17
C MET A 278 3.82 21.78 -1.66
N ARG A 279 3.73 22.05 -2.96
CA ARG A 279 2.57 22.75 -3.53
C ARG A 279 1.24 22.00 -3.27
N MET A 280 1.25 20.68 -3.34
CA MET A 280 0.07 19.88 -3.00
C MET A 280 -0.26 19.97 -1.51
N PHE A 281 0.73 19.86 -0.63
CA PHE A 281 0.52 20.01 0.81
C PHE A 281 -0.08 21.38 1.16
N ASP A 282 0.41 22.45 0.53
CA ASP A 282 -0.13 23.79 0.73
C ASP A 282 -1.62 23.93 0.32
N LYS A 283 -2.07 23.21 -0.70
CA LYS A 283 -3.48 23.16 -1.10
C LYS A 283 -4.37 22.51 -0.04
N ILE A 284 -3.91 21.42 0.57
CA ILE A 284 -4.73 20.61 1.49
C ILE A 284 -4.62 21.03 2.96
N LYS A 285 -3.62 21.82 3.36
CA LYS A 285 -3.30 22.14 4.77
C LYS A 285 -4.47 22.76 5.56
N ASN A 286 -5.40 23.42 4.89
CA ASN A 286 -6.59 24.00 5.55
C ASN A 286 -7.61 22.94 5.98
N ASN A 287 -7.59 21.76 5.38
CA ASN A 287 -8.51 20.64 5.66
C ASN A 287 -7.93 19.65 6.68
N ILE A 288 -6.68 19.82 7.07
CA ILE A 288 -5.98 18.94 8.01
C ILE A 288 -5.42 19.75 9.19
N ASP A 289 -5.39 19.13 10.37
CA ASP A 289 -4.50 19.55 11.44
C ASP A 289 -3.13 18.95 11.18
N TYR A 290 -2.08 19.72 11.34
CA TYR A 290 -0.72 19.24 11.13
C TYR A 290 0.29 19.89 12.07
N MET A 291 1.37 19.19 12.32
CA MET A 291 2.55 19.71 12.99
C MET A 291 3.81 19.15 12.35
N GLU A 292 4.84 19.97 12.26
CA GLU A 292 6.15 19.53 11.79
C GLU A 292 6.82 18.66 12.83
N VAL A 293 7.44 17.56 12.40
CA VAL A 293 8.17 16.61 13.24
C VAL A 293 9.53 16.32 12.64
N SER A 294 10.48 15.85 13.48
CA SER A 294 11.82 15.54 12.98
C SER A 294 11.95 14.11 12.48
N LYS A 295 13.04 13.85 11.72
CA LYS A 295 13.40 12.49 11.27
C LYS A 295 13.59 11.56 12.47
N GLU A 296 14.24 12.03 13.52
CA GLU A 296 14.58 11.28 14.73
C GLU A 296 13.34 10.81 15.49
N GLU A 297 12.24 11.56 15.39
CA GLU A 297 10.98 11.20 16.04
C GLU A 297 10.21 10.10 15.30
N CYS A 298 10.36 10.00 13.98
CA CYS A 298 9.60 9.04 13.17
C CYS A 298 10.42 7.82 12.71
N TYR A 299 11.72 7.98 12.50
CA TYR A 299 12.58 6.94 11.91
C TYR A 299 12.59 5.63 12.71
N PRO A 300 12.75 5.62 14.05
CA PRO A 300 12.88 4.37 14.81
C PRO A 300 11.63 3.49 14.85
N TYR A 301 10.47 4.04 14.53
CA TYR A 301 9.16 3.39 14.72
C TYR A 301 8.45 3.04 13.42
N ASN A 302 9.04 3.42 12.28
CA ASN A 302 8.47 3.19 10.97
C ASN A 302 9.39 2.28 10.13
N CYS A 303 8.87 1.72 9.04
CA CYS A 303 9.58 0.74 8.20
C CYS A 303 10.63 1.40 7.29
N PHE A 304 11.61 2.09 7.87
CA PHE A 304 12.71 2.76 7.15
C PHE A 304 14.02 1.96 7.15
N SER A 305 13.99 0.71 7.56
CA SER A 305 15.16 -0.18 7.52
C SER A 305 14.78 -1.56 7.03
N ASN A 306 15.73 -2.25 6.39
CA ASN A 306 15.55 -3.63 6.00
C ASN A 306 15.55 -4.57 7.23
N PHE A 307 14.87 -5.69 7.08
CA PHE A 307 14.84 -6.78 8.05
C PHE A 307 15.25 -8.09 7.36
N SER A 308 15.82 -9.02 8.12
CA SER A 308 16.20 -10.35 7.61
C SER A 308 14.99 -11.29 7.56
N LYS A 309 15.09 -12.32 6.73
CA LYS A 309 14.12 -13.43 6.78
C LYS A 309 14.13 -14.07 8.17
N PRO A 310 12.95 -14.36 8.74
CA PRO A 310 12.86 -15.04 10.04
C PRO A 310 13.48 -16.44 9.98
N GLU A 311 14.05 -16.93 11.09
CA GLU A 311 14.66 -18.28 11.18
C GLU A 311 13.69 -19.40 10.75
N ARG A 312 12.39 -19.25 11.01
CA ARG A 312 11.37 -20.23 10.66
C ARG A 312 10.81 -20.07 9.23
N TYR A 313 11.29 -19.10 8.44
CA TYR A 313 10.78 -18.79 7.10
C TYR A 313 10.79 -20.01 6.18
N ASP A 314 11.95 -20.63 5.97
CA ASP A 314 12.08 -21.77 5.04
C ASP A 314 11.26 -22.97 5.48
N LYS A 315 11.19 -23.22 6.80
CA LYS A 315 10.43 -24.31 7.36
C LYS A 315 8.92 -24.12 7.15
N ILE A 316 8.40 -22.91 7.39
CA ILE A 316 6.97 -22.63 7.21
C ILE A 316 6.61 -22.69 5.72
N TRP A 317 7.43 -22.15 4.82
CA TRP A 317 7.19 -22.23 3.38
C TRP A 317 7.23 -23.67 2.87
N LYS A 318 8.15 -24.50 3.36
CA LYS A 318 8.19 -25.93 3.02
C LYS A 318 6.90 -26.63 3.45
N ASP A 319 6.50 -26.46 4.70
CA ASP A 319 5.27 -27.06 5.21
C ASP A 319 4.02 -26.56 4.45
N TYR A 320 3.99 -25.27 4.09
CA TYR A 320 2.91 -24.70 3.30
C TYR A 320 2.83 -25.31 1.89
N LEU A 321 3.95 -25.46 1.21
CA LEU A 321 3.99 -26.04 -0.14
C LEU A 321 3.61 -27.51 -0.16
N GLU A 322 3.89 -28.24 0.93
CA GLU A 322 3.55 -29.67 1.09
C GLU A 322 2.09 -29.89 1.57
N ASN A 323 1.57 -29.05 2.46
CA ASN A 323 0.33 -29.32 3.20
C ASN A 323 -0.76 -28.24 3.05
N GLY A 324 -0.47 -27.12 2.38
CA GLY A 324 -1.39 -26.00 2.19
C GLY A 324 -1.56 -25.12 3.43
N PHE A 325 -2.37 -24.05 3.27
CA PHE A 325 -2.55 -23.00 4.27
C PHE A 325 -3.12 -23.53 5.60
N LYS A 326 -4.23 -24.27 5.53
CA LYS A 326 -5.00 -24.72 6.71
C LYS A 326 -4.16 -25.56 7.68
N GLU A 327 -3.39 -26.53 7.17
CA GLU A 327 -2.55 -27.39 8.01
C GLU A 327 -1.31 -26.64 8.53
N THR A 328 -0.78 -25.73 7.73
CA THR A 328 0.36 -24.89 8.15
C THR A 328 -0.03 -23.98 9.32
N VAL A 329 -1.14 -23.25 9.23
CA VAL A 329 -1.53 -22.32 10.32
C VAL A 329 -1.89 -23.08 11.61
N LYS A 330 -2.53 -24.23 11.53
CA LYS A 330 -2.78 -25.08 12.71
C LYS A 330 -1.50 -25.59 13.40
N LYS A 331 -0.45 -25.82 12.62
CA LYS A 331 0.84 -26.31 13.14
C LYS A 331 1.65 -25.24 13.86
N TYR A 332 1.54 -23.98 13.40
CA TYR A 332 2.40 -22.90 13.88
C TYR A 332 1.70 -21.87 14.77
N TYR A 333 0.38 -21.84 14.75
CA TYR A 333 -0.47 -20.87 15.45
C TYR A 333 -1.69 -21.52 16.13
#